data_c61482f63b15f105a0c6f1d2309b4f27
#
_entry.id   c61482f63b15f105a0c6f1d2309b4f27
#
_cell.length_a   1.000
_cell.length_b   1.000
_cell.length_c   1.000
_cell.angle_alpha   90.00
_cell.angle_beta   90.00
_cell.angle_gamma   90.00
#
_symmetry.space_group_name_H-M   'P 1'
#
loop_
_entity.id
_entity.type
_entity.pdbx_description
1 polymer ?
#
loop_
_entity_poly.entity_id
_entity_poly.type
_entity_poly.pdbx_seq_one_letter_code
_entity_poly.pdbx_strand_id
1 'polypeptide(L)'
;MTAEKVFFHVDIDAFFASVEQLDNPEYKGKPVIVGGQSERGVVSTCSYEARKFGVHSAMPILQAKKLCPRGIFLRCRMDRYHEKSKEVMAIFKDFTPEIKQISVDEAFLNMTGMEKIFGSPKNSALLLKKTIKEKTGLTVSIGCAQNKYIAKIASGRSKPDGLFVVKAGEEIDFMKSLPLKDVWGVGGKTRERLIVAGLTTVPQIFNSSEHLLQSILGNASGSFLFQAVRGELYDVFSDDVKSHSISTERTFEHDLFSHADINDVMFYLASELMYRIFDEKVKGKTVSVKIRYNDFTTVSVQSTGAAVNDTQDLFERAKELFYKKFDNKTPIRLLGLCIMNIESDIPEVQTELFYSEKNVKKRKIEETMYALTKKEGKNILKPARLLKKNKDDFE
;
A
#
# COMPACT_ATOMS: atom_id res chain seq x y z
N MET A 1 -21.06 -16.23 -28.62
CA MET A 1 -21.26 -16.17 -27.15
C MET A 1 -19.97 -15.67 -26.56
N THR A 2 -20.00 -14.50 -25.92
CA THR A 2 -18.84 -13.99 -25.17
C THR A 2 -18.57 -14.93 -23.99
N ALA A 3 -17.34 -15.38 -23.83
CA ALA A 3 -16.97 -16.26 -22.71
C ALA A 3 -17.35 -15.57 -21.39
N GLU A 4 -17.88 -16.36 -20.46
CA GLU A 4 -18.19 -15.86 -19.11
C GLU A 4 -16.90 -15.40 -18.43
N LYS A 5 -16.88 -14.17 -17.92
CA LYS A 5 -15.68 -13.62 -17.25
C LYS A 5 -15.45 -14.35 -15.94
N VAL A 6 -14.21 -14.72 -15.68
CA VAL A 6 -13.77 -15.37 -14.43
C VAL A 6 -12.53 -14.66 -13.89
N PHE A 7 -12.66 -14.01 -12.75
CA PHE A 7 -11.55 -13.38 -12.05
C PHE A 7 -11.30 -14.10 -10.73
N PHE A 8 -10.03 -14.37 -10.44
CA PHE A 8 -9.59 -14.75 -9.11
C PHE A 8 -8.95 -13.53 -8.44
N HIS A 9 -9.29 -13.30 -7.19
CA HIS A 9 -8.48 -12.52 -6.27
C HIS A 9 -7.74 -13.48 -5.36
N VAL A 10 -6.41 -13.45 -5.38
CA VAL A 10 -5.54 -14.30 -4.57
C VAL A 10 -4.82 -13.44 -3.55
N ASP A 11 -4.84 -13.84 -2.30
CA ASP A 11 -4.26 -13.10 -1.17
C ASP A 11 -3.49 -14.08 -0.28
N ILE A 12 -2.21 -13.79 0.00
CA ILE A 12 -1.36 -14.65 0.82
C ILE A 12 -1.73 -14.47 2.29
N ASP A 13 -2.05 -15.57 2.97
CA ASP A 13 -2.54 -15.53 4.35
C ASP A 13 -1.50 -15.06 5.35
N ALA A 14 -1.81 -13.98 6.09
CA ALA A 14 -0.95 -13.37 7.11
C ALA A 14 0.51 -13.24 6.66
N PHE A 15 0.72 -12.76 5.44
CA PHE A 15 1.93 -12.91 4.62
C PHE A 15 3.25 -12.78 5.39
N PHE A 16 3.54 -11.61 5.98
CA PHE A 16 4.83 -11.42 6.65
C PHE A 16 5.01 -12.40 7.82
N ALA A 17 3.97 -12.59 8.62
CA ALA A 17 4.04 -13.53 9.73
C ALA A 17 4.20 -14.98 9.26
N SER A 18 3.56 -15.35 8.14
CA SER A 18 3.70 -16.68 7.53
C SER A 18 5.12 -16.93 7.00
N VAL A 19 5.76 -15.91 6.41
CA VAL A 19 7.16 -15.97 5.98
C VAL A 19 8.09 -16.14 7.20
N GLU A 20 7.84 -15.41 8.30
CA GLU A 20 8.63 -15.57 9.52
C GLU A 20 8.49 -16.98 10.13
N GLN A 21 7.27 -17.54 10.13
CA GLN A 21 7.03 -18.91 10.59
C GLN A 21 7.61 -19.97 9.64
N LEU A 22 7.76 -19.65 8.35
CA LEU A 22 8.38 -20.54 7.36
C LEU A 22 9.91 -20.57 7.52
N ASP A 23 10.53 -19.40 7.69
CA ASP A 23 11.98 -19.27 7.86
C ASP A 23 12.46 -19.76 9.24
N ASN A 24 11.59 -19.70 10.26
CA ASN A 24 11.90 -20.11 11.64
C ASN A 24 10.84 -21.11 12.13
N PRO A 25 11.09 -22.43 11.93
CA PRO A 25 10.12 -23.48 12.29
C PRO A 25 9.67 -23.46 13.75
N GLU A 26 10.50 -22.92 14.66
CA GLU A 26 10.16 -22.76 16.07
C GLU A 26 9.06 -21.73 16.33
N TYR A 27 8.75 -20.86 15.36
CA TYR A 27 7.64 -19.90 15.46
C TYR A 27 6.30 -20.48 14.99
N LYS A 28 6.32 -21.67 14.37
CA LYS A 28 5.11 -22.31 13.85
C LYS A 28 4.11 -22.59 14.98
N GLY A 29 2.86 -22.17 14.76
CA GLY A 29 1.78 -22.32 15.75
C GLY A 29 1.86 -21.34 16.92
N LYS A 30 2.83 -20.42 16.93
CA LYS A 30 2.96 -19.38 17.96
C LYS A 30 2.43 -18.03 17.45
N PRO A 31 2.00 -17.13 18.36
CA PRO A 31 1.58 -15.78 17.98
C PRO A 31 2.81 -14.97 17.54
N VAL A 32 2.92 -14.72 16.23
CA VAL A 32 3.95 -13.88 15.59
C VAL A 32 3.34 -12.54 15.18
N ILE A 33 3.99 -11.46 15.57
CA ILE A 33 3.59 -10.08 15.27
C ILE A 33 4.76 -9.37 14.59
N VAL A 34 4.56 -8.95 13.35
CA VAL A 34 5.58 -8.26 12.55
C VAL A 34 5.22 -6.78 12.46
N GLY A 35 6.17 -5.89 12.74
CA GLY A 35 5.92 -4.45 12.68
C GLY A 35 7.04 -3.60 13.26
N GLY A 36 6.72 -2.32 13.53
CA GLY A 36 7.64 -1.40 14.17
C GLY A 36 8.01 -1.86 15.57
N GLN A 37 9.26 -1.60 15.99
CA GLN A 37 9.75 -2.02 17.31
C GLN A 37 9.62 -0.92 18.37
N SER A 38 9.55 0.34 17.93
CA SER A 38 9.42 1.50 18.83
C SER A 38 8.04 1.54 19.48
N GLU A 39 7.91 2.32 20.54
CA GLU A 39 6.62 2.55 21.21
C GLU A 39 5.56 3.17 20.28
N ARG A 40 5.99 3.90 19.26
CA ARG A 40 5.13 4.51 18.23
C ARG A 40 4.90 3.61 17.02
N GLY A 41 5.52 2.43 17.02
CA GLY A 41 5.37 1.44 15.96
C GLY A 41 3.95 0.90 15.87
N VAL A 42 3.62 0.38 14.70
CA VAL A 42 2.35 -0.30 14.44
C VAL A 42 2.59 -1.72 13.95
N VAL A 43 1.61 -2.58 14.18
CA VAL A 43 1.58 -3.93 13.62
C VAL A 43 1.39 -3.82 12.11
N SER A 44 2.34 -4.33 11.32
CA SER A 44 2.19 -4.46 9.87
C SER A 44 1.31 -5.66 9.54
N THR A 45 1.62 -6.83 10.12
CA THR A 45 0.76 -8.01 10.06
C THR A 45 1.00 -8.91 11.28
N CYS A 46 0.09 -9.85 11.51
CA CYS A 46 0.23 -10.83 12.58
C CYS A 46 -0.36 -12.18 12.17
N SER A 47 0.19 -13.26 12.76
CA SER A 47 -0.28 -14.62 12.54
C SER A 47 -1.70 -14.83 13.05
N TYR A 48 -2.36 -15.87 12.59
CA TYR A 48 -3.72 -16.19 13.04
C TYR A 48 -3.75 -16.56 14.53
N GLU A 49 -2.67 -17.09 15.07
CA GLU A 49 -2.52 -17.31 16.51
C GLU A 49 -2.55 -15.99 17.29
N ALA A 50 -1.88 -14.95 16.78
CA ALA A 50 -1.91 -13.63 17.42
C ALA A 50 -3.27 -12.94 17.28
N ARG A 51 -3.99 -13.14 16.17
CA ARG A 51 -5.36 -12.62 15.96
C ARG A 51 -6.36 -13.14 16.99
N LYS A 52 -6.16 -14.35 17.53
CA LYS A 52 -7.01 -14.91 18.62
C LYS A 52 -6.94 -14.09 19.90
N PHE A 53 -5.87 -13.31 20.10
CA PHE A 53 -5.73 -12.36 21.22
C PHE A 53 -6.24 -10.96 20.87
N GLY A 54 -6.87 -10.76 19.71
CA GLY A 54 -7.38 -9.47 19.26
C GLY A 54 -6.33 -8.57 18.59
N VAL A 55 -5.12 -9.08 18.34
CA VAL A 55 -4.08 -8.33 17.60
C VAL A 55 -4.44 -8.28 16.12
N HIS A 56 -4.29 -7.10 15.49
CA HIS A 56 -4.58 -6.88 14.06
C HIS A 56 -3.64 -5.85 13.44
N SER A 57 -3.57 -5.81 12.11
CA SER A 57 -2.79 -4.82 11.36
C SER A 57 -3.22 -3.39 11.72
N ALA A 58 -2.29 -2.44 11.67
CA ALA A 58 -2.41 -1.05 12.07
C ALA A 58 -2.64 -0.81 13.58
N MET A 59 -2.70 -1.86 14.43
CA MET A 59 -2.75 -1.72 15.88
C MET A 59 -1.42 -1.15 16.40
N PRO A 60 -1.43 -0.20 17.37
CA PRO A 60 -0.20 0.24 18.04
C PRO A 60 0.53 -0.94 18.71
N ILE A 61 1.85 -1.00 18.56
CA ILE A 61 2.67 -2.11 19.13
C ILE A 61 2.50 -2.21 20.65
N LEU A 62 2.42 -1.11 21.37
CA LEU A 62 2.16 -1.12 22.81
C LEU A 62 0.84 -1.80 23.18
N GLN A 63 -0.21 -1.59 22.38
CA GLN A 63 -1.49 -2.27 22.57
C GLN A 63 -1.38 -3.76 22.24
N ALA A 64 -0.69 -4.11 21.16
CA ALA A 64 -0.46 -5.51 20.78
C ALA A 64 0.33 -6.27 21.88
N LYS A 65 1.36 -5.64 22.47
CA LYS A 65 2.11 -6.21 23.61
C LYS A 65 1.23 -6.45 24.84
N LYS A 66 0.27 -5.56 25.13
CA LYS A 66 -0.68 -5.74 26.22
C LYS A 66 -1.63 -6.91 25.96
N LEU A 67 -2.14 -7.05 24.73
CA LEU A 67 -3.07 -8.11 24.35
C LEU A 67 -2.40 -9.49 24.23
N CYS A 68 -1.16 -9.51 23.74
CA CYS A 68 -0.40 -10.75 23.52
C CYS A 68 1.01 -10.67 24.12
N PRO A 69 1.16 -10.69 25.47
CA PRO A 69 2.43 -10.48 26.15
C PRO A 69 3.48 -11.55 25.81
N ARG A 70 3.04 -12.76 25.42
CA ARG A 70 3.91 -13.88 25.02
C ARG A 70 4.09 -13.96 23.51
N GLY A 71 3.66 -12.95 22.76
CA GLY A 71 3.82 -12.86 21.31
C GLY A 71 5.29 -12.67 20.92
N ILE A 72 5.64 -13.19 19.76
CA ILE A 72 6.96 -13.01 19.15
C ILE A 72 6.88 -11.76 18.28
N PHE A 73 7.54 -10.67 18.71
CA PHE A 73 7.53 -9.38 18.01
C PHE A 73 8.79 -9.25 17.15
N LEU A 74 8.60 -9.09 15.85
CA LEU A 74 9.67 -9.07 14.84
C LEU A 74 9.65 -7.79 14.00
N ARG A 75 10.85 -7.33 13.59
CA ARG A 75 10.97 -6.25 12.59
C ARG A 75 10.59 -6.76 11.20
N CYS A 76 10.10 -5.86 10.34
CA CYS A 76 9.84 -6.17 8.94
C CYS A 76 11.14 -6.47 8.19
N ARG A 77 11.19 -7.60 7.48
CA ARG A 77 12.27 -7.99 6.56
C ARG A 77 11.80 -7.83 5.11
N MET A 78 11.60 -6.57 4.66
CA MET A 78 10.95 -6.28 3.38
C MET A 78 11.59 -6.98 2.19
N ASP A 79 12.92 -7.08 2.13
CA ASP A 79 13.63 -7.74 1.03
C ASP A 79 13.25 -9.23 0.95
N ARG A 80 13.13 -9.91 2.11
CA ARG A 80 12.69 -11.31 2.20
C ARG A 80 11.22 -11.47 1.76
N TYR A 81 10.37 -10.53 2.13
CA TYR A 81 8.96 -10.56 1.71
C TYR A 81 8.82 -10.31 0.21
N HIS A 82 9.59 -9.40 -0.37
CA HIS A 82 9.63 -9.20 -1.82
C HIS A 82 10.13 -10.45 -2.57
N GLU A 83 11.12 -11.16 -2.05
CA GLU A 83 11.59 -12.43 -2.61
C GLU A 83 10.47 -13.46 -2.65
N LYS A 84 9.81 -13.69 -1.51
CA LYS A 84 8.69 -14.64 -1.42
C LYS A 84 7.48 -14.24 -2.25
N SER A 85 7.18 -12.94 -2.33
CA SER A 85 6.17 -12.41 -3.23
C SER A 85 6.47 -12.77 -4.69
N LYS A 86 7.71 -12.57 -5.15
CA LYS A 86 8.12 -12.91 -6.52
C LYS A 86 7.97 -14.40 -6.83
N GLU A 87 8.27 -15.28 -5.88
CA GLU A 87 8.07 -16.73 -6.03
C GLU A 87 6.58 -17.04 -6.30
N VAL A 88 5.68 -16.47 -5.50
CA VAL A 88 4.22 -16.67 -5.67
C VAL A 88 3.71 -16.06 -6.97
N MET A 89 4.14 -14.82 -7.31
CA MET A 89 3.74 -14.17 -8.56
C MET A 89 4.23 -14.91 -9.80
N ALA A 90 5.39 -15.60 -9.72
CA ALA A 90 5.87 -16.46 -10.81
C ALA A 90 4.94 -17.66 -11.04
N ILE A 91 4.40 -18.26 -9.97
CA ILE A 91 3.44 -19.37 -10.08
C ILE A 91 2.16 -18.92 -10.78
N PHE A 92 1.68 -17.70 -10.55
CA PHE A 92 0.47 -17.19 -11.22
C PHE A 92 0.60 -17.18 -12.74
N LYS A 93 1.81 -16.95 -13.27
CA LYS A 93 2.09 -16.95 -14.72
C LYS A 93 1.90 -18.32 -15.35
N ASP A 94 1.99 -19.40 -14.57
CA ASP A 94 1.74 -20.77 -15.04
C ASP A 94 0.23 -21.00 -15.27
N PHE A 95 -0.65 -20.16 -14.68
CA PHE A 95 -2.11 -20.30 -14.75
C PHE A 95 -2.77 -19.33 -15.74
N THR A 96 -2.24 -18.12 -15.88
CA THR A 96 -2.76 -17.10 -16.81
C THR A 96 -1.71 -16.08 -17.15
N PRO A 97 -1.68 -15.53 -18.37
CA PRO A 97 -0.82 -14.39 -18.72
C PRO A 97 -1.36 -13.05 -18.17
N GLU A 98 -2.65 -12.97 -17.84
CA GLU A 98 -3.31 -11.75 -17.41
C GLU A 98 -3.35 -11.64 -15.88
N ILE A 99 -2.27 -11.10 -15.31
CA ILE A 99 -2.09 -10.91 -13.88
C ILE A 99 -2.00 -9.43 -13.58
N LYS A 100 -2.77 -8.96 -12.61
CA LYS A 100 -2.65 -7.63 -12.02
C LYS A 100 -2.24 -7.75 -10.57
N GLN A 101 -0.96 -7.57 -10.29
CA GLN A 101 -0.47 -7.45 -8.92
C GLN A 101 -0.93 -6.12 -8.31
N ILE A 102 -1.51 -6.17 -7.10
CA ILE A 102 -2.02 -4.99 -6.38
C ILE A 102 -1.06 -4.60 -5.24
N SER A 103 -0.52 -5.61 -4.56
CA SER A 103 0.42 -5.46 -3.45
C SER A 103 1.48 -6.56 -3.48
N VAL A 104 2.31 -6.64 -2.45
CA VAL A 104 3.29 -7.73 -2.30
C VAL A 104 2.63 -9.09 -2.02
N ASP A 105 1.38 -9.11 -1.58
CA ASP A 105 0.66 -10.31 -1.14
C ASP A 105 -0.66 -10.55 -1.89
N GLU A 106 -1.09 -9.62 -2.76
CA GLU A 106 -2.37 -9.72 -3.47
C GLU A 106 -2.22 -9.58 -4.99
N ALA A 107 -2.98 -10.36 -5.73
CA ALA A 107 -3.12 -10.19 -7.18
C ALA A 107 -4.51 -10.59 -7.68
N PHE A 108 -4.93 -9.98 -8.78
CA PHE A 108 -6.02 -10.45 -9.62
C PHE A 108 -5.46 -11.28 -10.77
N LEU A 109 -6.13 -12.39 -11.06
CA LEU A 109 -5.87 -13.25 -12.20
C LEU A 109 -7.11 -13.29 -13.08
N ASN A 110 -6.98 -12.98 -14.35
CA ASN A 110 -8.05 -13.23 -15.30
C ASN A 110 -7.98 -14.68 -15.78
N MET A 111 -8.91 -15.48 -15.35
CA MET A 111 -9.00 -16.92 -15.65
C MET A 111 -10.01 -17.24 -16.75
N THR A 112 -10.55 -16.21 -17.43
CA THR A 112 -11.50 -16.37 -18.52
C THR A 112 -10.91 -17.21 -19.64
N GLY A 113 -11.59 -18.28 -20.02
CA GLY A 113 -11.16 -19.20 -21.08
C GLY A 113 -10.13 -20.25 -20.64
N MET A 114 -9.68 -20.23 -19.36
CA MET A 114 -8.73 -21.22 -18.83
C MET A 114 -9.39 -22.54 -18.42
N GLU A 115 -10.72 -22.64 -18.49
CA GLU A 115 -11.49 -23.82 -18.08
C GLU A 115 -11.14 -25.08 -18.89
N LYS A 116 -10.71 -24.89 -20.12
CA LYS A 116 -10.28 -26.01 -21.00
C LYS A 116 -9.00 -26.67 -20.54
N ILE A 117 -8.15 -25.90 -19.80
CA ILE A 117 -6.83 -26.35 -19.32
C ILE A 117 -6.92 -26.85 -17.88
N PHE A 118 -7.58 -26.06 -17.01
CA PHE A 118 -7.57 -26.29 -15.57
C PHE A 118 -8.92 -26.76 -15.00
N GLY A 119 -9.94 -26.93 -15.85
CA GLY A 119 -11.31 -27.32 -15.45
C GLY A 119 -12.09 -26.13 -14.85
N SER A 120 -13.09 -26.43 -14.04
CA SER A 120 -13.98 -25.41 -13.47
C SER A 120 -13.20 -24.39 -12.63
N PRO A 121 -13.72 -23.16 -12.42
CA PRO A 121 -13.08 -22.15 -11.58
C PRO A 121 -12.72 -22.66 -10.17
N LYS A 122 -13.56 -23.52 -9.60
CA LYS A 122 -13.28 -24.18 -8.31
C LYS A 122 -12.06 -25.09 -8.39
N ASN A 123 -11.97 -25.93 -9.42
CA ASN A 123 -10.85 -26.88 -9.58
C ASN A 123 -9.54 -26.14 -9.87
N SER A 124 -9.59 -25.13 -10.74
CA SER A 124 -8.43 -24.27 -11.03
C SER A 124 -7.90 -23.58 -9.78
N ALA A 125 -8.80 -23.03 -8.95
CA ALA A 125 -8.43 -22.39 -7.70
C ALA A 125 -7.82 -23.37 -6.68
N LEU A 126 -8.37 -24.57 -6.54
CA LEU A 126 -7.82 -25.62 -5.68
C LEU A 126 -6.44 -26.07 -6.14
N LEU A 127 -6.26 -26.23 -7.47
CA LEU A 127 -4.96 -26.56 -8.05
C LEU A 127 -3.93 -25.46 -7.77
N LEU A 128 -4.32 -24.18 -7.97
CA LEU A 128 -3.46 -23.03 -7.68
C LEU A 128 -3.03 -22.99 -6.20
N LYS A 129 -3.97 -23.14 -5.26
CA LYS A 129 -3.69 -23.22 -3.83
C LYS A 129 -2.69 -24.32 -3.50
N LYS A 130 -2.94 -25.52 -4.04
CA LYS A 130 -2.05 -26.67 -3.86
C LYS A 130 -0.65 -26.39 -4.37
N THR A 131 -0.53 -25.86 -5.60
CA THR A 131 0.76 -25.55 -6.24
C THR A 131 1.55 -24.52 -5.44
N ILE A 132 0.90 -23.46 -4.96
CA ILE A 132 1.56 -22.46 -4.12
C ILE A 132 2.06 -23.09 -2.83
N LYS A 133 1.22 -23.88 -2.15
CA LYS A 133 1.59 -24.53 -0.90
C LYS A 133 2.78 -25.48 -1.07
N GLU A 134 2.80 -26.28 -2.14
CA GLU A 134 3.88 -27.24 -2.41
C GLU A 134 5.18 -26.54 -2.79
N LYS A 135 5.13 -25.48 -3.61
CA LYS A 135 6.33 -24.78 -4.11
C LYS A 135 6.90 -23.77 -3.09
N THR A 136 6.06 -23.12 -2.28
CA THR A 136 6.50 -21.98 -1.42
C THR A 136 6.32 -22.21 0.08
N GLY A 137 5.53 -23.21 0.47
CA GLY A 137 5.14 -23.45 1.86
C GLY A 137 4.05 -22.49 2.38
N LEU A 138 3.67 -21.45 1.61
CA LEU A 138 2.67 -20.47 1.99
C LEU A 138 1.24 -20.93 1.67
N THR A 139 0.25 -20.41 2.39
CA THR A 139 -1.17 -20.58 2.08
C THR A 139 -1.73 -19.32 1.48
N VAL A 140 -2.75 -19.47 0.64
CA VAL A 140 -3.49 -18.36 0.03
C VAL A 140 -4.99 -18.55 0.19
N SER A 141 -5.71 -17.44 0.31
CA SER A 141 -7.16 -17.41 0.22
C SER A 141 -7.57 -16.84 -1.13
N ILE A 142 -8.51 -17.54 -1.81
CA ILE A 142 -8.95 -17.19 -3.16
C ILE A 142 -10.44 -16.87 -3.17
N GLY A 143 -10.80 -15.75 -3.81
CA GLY A 143 -12.16 -15.42 -4.20
C GLY A 143 -12.30 -15.50 -5.72
N CYS A 144 -13.33 -16.20 -6.19
CA CYS A 144 -13.65 -16.33 -7.61
C CYS A 144 -14.97 -15.63 -7.89
N ALA A 145 -15.04 -14.77 -8.91
CA ALA A 145 -16.26 -14.08 -9.32
C ALA A 145 -16.16 -13.56 -10.77
N GLN A 146 -17.28 -13.03 -11.31
CA GLN A 146 -17.30 -12.42 -12.64
C GLN A 146 -16.65 -11.03 -12.71
N ASN A 147 -16.39 -10.38 -11.59
CA ASN A 147 -15.67 -9.13 -11.53
C ASN A 147 -14.66 -9.10 -10.38
N LYS A 148 -13.68 -8.21 -10.51
CA LYS A 148 -12.56 -8.07 -9.55
C LYS A 148 -13.04 -7.62 -8.17
N TYR A 149 -14.06 -6.76 -8.09
CA TYR A 149 -14.59 -6.23 -6.84
C TYR A 149 -15.15 -7.34 -5.94
N ILE A 150 -16.02 -8.17 -6.49
CA ILE A 150 -16.62 -9.28 -5.76
C ILE A 150 -15.58 -10.35 -5.43
N ALA A 151 -14.67 -10.67 -6.37
CA ALA A 151 -13.58 -11.61 -6.13
C ALA A 151 -12.72 -11.19 -4.91
N LYS A 152 -12.42 -9.88 -4.76
CA LYS A 152 -11.66 -9.37 -3.61
C LYS A 152 -12.42 -9.55 -2.29
N ILE A 153 -13.70 -9.25 -2.25
CA ILE A 153 -14.51 -9.45 -1.04
C ILE A 153 -14.62 -10.95 -0.70
N ALA A 154 -14.84 -11.79 -1.71
CA ALA A 154 -14.96 -13.23 -1.57
C ALA A 154 -13.68 -13.86 -0.98
N SER A 155 -12.48 -13.43 -1.43
CA SER A 155 -11.22 -13.90 -0.86
C SER A 155 -11.08 -13.51 0.61
N GLY A 156 -11.45 -12.27 0.96
CA GLY A 156 -11.45 -11.79 2.34
C GLY A 156 -12.32 -12.63 3.28
N ARG A 157 -13.51 -13.05 2.81
CA ARG A 157 -14.41 -13.91 3.57
C ARG A 157 -13.94 -15.36 3.69
N SER A 158 -13.11 -15.81 2.78
CA SER A 158 -12.59 -17.18 2.79
C SER A 158 -11.40 -17.40 3.72
N LYS A 159 -10.77 -16.32 4.25
CA LYS A 159 -9.59 -16.41 5.11
C LYS A 159 -9.84 -17.15 6.43
N PRO A 160 -8.90 -17.97 6.91
CA PRO A 160 -7.62 -18.34 6.29
C PRO A 160 -7.72 -19.57 5.38
N ASP A 161 -6.76 -19.71 4.46
CA ASP A 161 -6.57 -20.87 3.57
C ASP A 161 -7.86 -21.34 2.88
N GLY A 162 -8.72 -20.37 2.55
CA GLY A 162 -10.04 -20.62 2.05
C GLY A 162 -10.18 -20.46 0.54
N LEU A 163 -11.38 -20.82 0.07
CA LEU A 163 -11.83 -20.61 -1.30
C LEU A 163 -13.30 -20.24 -1.27
N PHE A 164 -13.65 -19.14 -1.90
CA PHE A 164 -15.03 -18.73 -2.06
C PHE A 164 -15.33 -18.46 -3.55
N VAL A 165 -16.35 -19.13 -4.08
CA VAL A 165 -16.78 -18.96 -5.48
C VAL A 165 -18.16 -18.33 -5.48
N VAL A 166 -18.27 -17.13 -6.04
CA VAL A 166 -19.53 -16.47 -6.35
C VAL A 166 -19.84 -16.77 -7.81
N LYS A 167 -20.92 -17.53 -8.06
CA LYS A 167 -21.32 -17.90 -9.41
C LYS A 167 -22.00 -16.74 -10.12
N ALA A 168 -22.00 -16.80 -11.44
CA ALA A 168 -22.75 -15.88 -12.27
C ALA A 168 -24.22 -15.79 -11.85
N GLY A 169 -24.71 -14.58 -11.65
CA GLY A 169 -26.08 -14.31 -11.20
C GLY A 169 -26.29 -14.35 -9.68
N GLU A 170 -25.27 -14.79 -8.89
CA GLU A 170 -25.33 -14.79 -7.40
C GLU A 170 -24.74 -13.53 -6.79
N GLU A 171 -24.23 -12.57 -7.59
CA GLU A 171 -23.49 -11.39 -7.13
C GLU A 171 -24.30 -10.52 -6.17
N ILE A 172 -25.57 -10.26 -6.51
CA ILE A 172 -26.46 -9.41 -5.70
C ILE A 172 -26.77 -10.09 -4.37
N ASP A 173 -27.06 -11.37 -4.36
CA ASP A 173 -27.37 -12.12 -3.15
C ASP A 173 -26.12 -12.25 -2.26
N PHE A 174 -24.96 -12.46 -2.87
CA PHE A 174 -23.68 -12.42 -2.16
C PHE A 174 -23.49 -11.06 -1.48
N MET A 175 -23.63 -9.95 -2.22
CA MET A 175 -23.47 -8.60 -1.66
C MET A 175 -24.47 -8.32 -0.53
N LYS A 176 -25.76 -8.69 -0.70
CA LYS A 176 -26.78 -8.53 0.34
C LYS A 176 -26.51 -9.34 1.60
N SER A 177 -25.79 -10.46 1.50
CA SER A 177 -25.43 -11.31 2.64
C SER A 177 -24.30 -10.73 3.49
N LEU A 178 -23.62 -9.67 3.02
CA LEU A 178 -22.44 -9.12 3.70
C LEU A 178 -22.82 -8.26 4.91
N PRO A 179 -22.09 -8.39 6.02
CA PRO A 179 -22.03 -7.31 7.01
C PRO A 179 -21.47 -6.03 6.37
N LEU A 180 -22.00 -4.87 6.74
CA LEU A 180 -21.58 -3.58 6.16
C LEU A 180 -20.05 -3.31 6.27
N LYS A 181 -19.42 -3.82 7.32
CA LYS A 181 -17.97 -3.71 7.54
C LYS A 181 -17.12 -4.47 6.52
N ASP A 182 -17.71 -5.49 5.87
CA ASP A 182 -17.02 -6.36 4.92
C ASP A 182 -17.18 -5.88 3.47
N VAL A 183 -17.96 -4.83 3.24
CA VAL A 183 -18.09 -4.17 1.93
C VAL A 183 -16.83 -3.34 1.69
N TRP A 184 -16.02 -3.75 0.71
CA TRP A 184 -14.79 -3.03 0.38
C TRP A 184 -15.09 -1.58 -0.04
N GLY A 185 -14.35 -0.62 0.52
CA GLY A 185 -14.60 0.82 0.36
C GLY A 185 -15.47 1.43 1.46
N VAL A 186 -16.10 0.63 2.33
CA VAL A 186 -16.86 1.10 3.50
C VAL A 186 -16.00 1.06 4.76
N GLY A 187 -15.15 2.06 4.92
CA GLY A 187 -14.34 2.25 6.14
C GLY A 187 -15.17 2.74 7.35
N GLY A 188 -14.52 2.88 8.52
CA GLY A 188 -15.16 3.28 9.78
C GLY A 188 -16.00 4.55 9.64
N LYS A 189 -15.43 5.62 9.12
CA LYS A 189 -16.14 6.92 8.93
C LYS A 189 -17.32 6.84 7.98
N THR A 190 -17.19 6.09 6.87
CA THR A 190 -18.30 5.87 5.93
C THR A 190 -19.43 5.11 6.62
N ARG A 191 -19.10 4.07 7.38
CA ARG A 191 -20.06 3.27 8.12
C ARG A 191 -20.80 4.09 9.19
N GLU A 192 -20.10 4.92 9.94
CA GLU A 192 -20.70 5.83 10.92
C GLU A 192 -21.73 6.75 10.27
N ARG A 193 -21.39 7.39 9.14
CA ARG A 193 -22.31 8.26 8.39
C ARG A 193 -23.55 7.51 7.90
N LEU A 194 -23.38 6.28 7.40
CA LEU A 194 -24.49 5.43 6.98
C LEU A 194 -25.40 5.04 8.16
N ILE A 195 -24.83 4.66 9.30
CA ILE A 195 -25.57 4.31 10.52
C ILE A 195 -26.39 5.51 11.02
N VAL A 196 -25.82 6.72 11.07
CA VAL A 196 -26.52 7.94 11.44
C VAL A 196 -27.71 8.22 10.50
N ALA A 197 -27.58 7.88 9.22
CA ALA A 197 -28.65 7.99 8.23
C ALA A 197 -29.67 6.82 8.26
N GLY A 198 -29.56 5.89 9.22
CA GLY A 198 -30.45 4.74 9.36
C GLY A 198 -30.14 3.56 8.41
N LEU A 199 -29.02 3.62 7.67
CA LEU A 199 -28.59 2.59 6.71
C LEU A 199 -27.56 1.67 7.38
N THR A 200 -28.03 0.63 8.07
CA THR A 200 -27.18 -0.27 8.89
C THR A 200 -26.84 -1.59 8.20
N THR A 201 -27.53 -1.93 7.10
CA THR A 201 -27.36 -3.19 6.36
C THR A 201 -27.22 -2.97 4.86
N VAL A 202 -26.56 -3.90 4.18
CA VAL A 202 -26.42 -3.85 2.72
C VAL A 202 -27.78 -3.88 2.00
N PRO A 203 -28.77 -4.70 2.39
CA PRO A 203 -30.11 -4.63 1.79
C PRO A 203 -30.78 -3.25 1.87
N GLN A 204 -30.62 -2.53 2.99
CA GLN A 204 -31.16 -1.16 3.11
C GLN A 204 -30.48 -0.21 2.13
N ILE A 205 -29.14 -0.31 2.00
CA ILE A 205 -28.37 0.49 1.02
C ILE A 205 -28.76 0.11 -0.41
N PHE A 206 -28.92 -1.16 -0.70
CA PHE A 206 -29.38 -1.65 -2.01
C PHE A 206 -30.73 -1.04 -2.42
N ASN A 207 -31.67 -0.93 -1.49
CA ASN A 207 -32.99 -0.36 -1.73
C ASN A 207 -33.02 1.17 -1.72
N SER A 208 -31.90 1.83 -1.41
CA SER A 208 -31.80 3.29 -1.41
C SER A 208 -31.54 3.83 -2.83
N SER A 209 -31.94 5.10 -3.07
CA SER A 209 -31.60 5.78 -4.30
C SER A 209 -30.13 6.22 -4.29
N GLU A 210 -29.54 6.33 -5.49
CA GLU A 210 -28.18 6.85 -5.64
C GLU A 210 -28.08 8.28 -5.08
N HIS A 211 -29.07 9.12 -5.33
CA HIS A 211 -29.13 10.50 -4.83
C HIS A 211 -29.09 10.56 -3.29
N LEU A 212 -29.79 9.66 -2.59
CA LEU A 212 -29.71 9.59 -1.14
C LEU A 212 -28.28 9.22 -0.67
N LEU A 213 -27.63 8.24 -1.29
CA LEU A 213 -26.27 7.87 -0.95
C LEU A 213 -25.26 8.99 -1.24
N GLN A 214 -25.47 9.73 -2.34
CA GLN A 214 -24.66 10.90 -2.67
C GLN A 214 -24.85 12.04 -1.66
N SER A 215 -26.05 12.28 -1.18
CA SER A 215 -26.30 13.29 -0.15
C SER A 215 -25.63 12.98 1.18
N ILE A 216 -25.52 11.69 1.54
CA ILE A 216 -24.88 11.23 2.77
C ILE A 216 -23.35 11.22 2.65
N LEU A 217 -22.81 10.72 1.54
CA LEU A 217 -21.38 10.39 1.40
C LEU A 217 -20.60 11.34 0.46
N GLY A 218 -21.30 12.19 -0.28
CA GLY A 218 -20.78 12.96 -1.41
C GLY A 218 -20.90 12.18 -2.72
N ASN A 219 -20.87 12.91 -3.86
CA ASN A 219 -21.18 12.36 -5.19
C ASN A 219 -20.37 11.08 -5.50
N ALA A 220 -19.04 11.14 -5.44
CA ALA A 220 -18.19 10.02 -5.83
C ALA A 220 -18.39 8.78 -4.94
N SER A 221 -18.39 8.95 -3.62
CA SER A 221 -18.55 7.84 -2.67
C SER A 221 -19.97 7.27 -2.68
N GLY A 222 -20.98 8.11 -2.89
CA GLY A 222 -22.38 7.69 -2.99
C GLY A 222 -22.62 6.84 -4.23
N SER A 223 -22.18 7.30 -5.41
CA SER A 223 -22.26 6.54 -6.66
C SER A 223 -21.46 5.24 -6.61
N PHE A 224 -20.24 5.30 -6.05
CA PHE A 224 -19.45 4.10 -5.82
C PHE A 224 -20.21 3.04 -5.00
N LEU A 225 -20.76 3.44 -3.86
CA LEU A 225 -21.47 2.50 -2.98
C LEU A 225 -22.76 1.97 -3.62
N PHE A 226 -23.47 2.82 -4.37
CA PHE A 226 -24.67 2.41 -5.10
C PHE A 226 -24.39 1.28 -6.09
N GLN A 227 -23.32 1.40 -6.89
CA GLN A 227 -22.88 0.38 -7.83
C GLN A 227 -22.29 -0.85 -7.11
N ALA A 228 -21.51 -0.62 -6.05
CA ALA A 228 -20.87 -1.66 -5.27
C ALA A 228 -21.86 -2.71 -4.75
N VAL A 229 -22.94 -2.24 -4.08
CA VAL A 229 -23.93 -3.17 -3.49
C VAL A 229 -24.77 -3.90 -4.54
N ARG A 230 -24.72 -3.44 -5.80
CA ARG A 230 -25.37 -4.08 -6.96
C ARG A 230 -24.45 -5.04 -7.71
N GLY A 231 -23.18 -5.09 -7.30
CA GLY A 231 -22.19 -5.92 -7.98
C GLY A 231 -21.75 -5.38 -9.35
N GLU A 232 -21.99 -4.09 -9.63
CA GLU A 232 -21.80 -3.45 -10.95
C GLU A 232 -20.44 -2.75 -11.09
N LEU A 233 -19.51 -2.91 -10.14
CA LEU A 233 -18.18 -2.31 -10.19
C LEU A 233 -17.21 -3.17 -11.02
N TYR A 234 -17.22 -3.00 -12.34
CA TYR A 234 -16.36 -3.75 -13.25
C TYR A 234 -14.96 -3.14 -13.41
N ASP A 235 -14.82 -1.81 -13.31
CA ASP A 235 -13.60 -1.08 -13.66
C ASP A 235 -12.84 -0.48 -12.46
N VAL A 236 -13.25 -0.82 -11.24
CA VAL A 236 -12.64 -0.26 -10.01
C VAL A 236 -11.15 -0.56 -9.86
N PHE A 237 -10.68 -1.60 -10.52
CA PHE A 237 -9.26 -1.98 -10.57
C PHE A 237 -8.73 -1.94 -12.01
N SER A 238 -9.13 -0.93 -12.81
CA SER A 238 -8.59 -0.72 -14.16
C SER A 238 -7.10 -0.38 -14.12
N ASP A 239 -6.40 -0.63 -15.23
CA ASP A 239 -4.94 -0.48 -15.29
C ASP A 239 -4.48 0.97 -15.47
N ASP A 240 -5.41 1.90 -15.69
CA ASP A 240 -5.12 3.28 -16.10
C ASP A 240 -4.87 4.27 -14.96
N VAL A 241 -4.84 3.81 -13.70
CA VAL A 241 -4.57 4.71 -12.57
C VAL A 241 -3.07 5.00 -12.51
N LYS A 242 -2.64 6.06 -13.23
CA LYS A 242 -1.30 6.61 -13.06
C LYS A 242 -1.18 7.20 -11.66
N SER A 243 -0.08 6.89 -10.98
CA SER A 243 0.25 7.58 -9.73
C SER A 243 0.38 9.08 -9.98
N HIS A 244 -0.34 9.90 -9.22
CA HIS A 244 -0.27 11.35 -9.32
C HIS A 244 0.75 11.97 -8.38
N SER A 245 1.32 11.16 -7.48
CA SER A 245 2.28 11.62 -6.48
C SER A 245 3.18 10.49 -5.98
N ILE A 246 4.41 10.85 -5.60
CA ILE A 246 5.33 10.00 -4.84
C ILE A 246 5.64 10.70 -3.54
N SER A 247 5.56 9.99 -2.41
CA SER A 247 5.82 10.57 -1.09
C SER A 247 6.63 9.63 -0.21
N THR A 248 7.36 10.22 0.72
CA THR A 248 7.98 9.51 1.83
C THR A 248 7.66 10.26 3.12
N GLU A 249 7.32 9.54 4.18
CA GLU A 249 7.09 10.14 5.49
C GLU A 249 7.64 9.24 6.59
N ARG A 250 8.04 9.86 7.69
CA ARG A 250 8.59 9.14 8.84
C ARG A 250 8.00 9.66 10.15
N THR A 251 7.49 8.72 10.96
CA THR A 251 7.14 8.96 12.36
C THR A 251 8.38 8.68 13.20
N PHE A 252 8.80 9.64 14.03
CA PHE A 252 10.01 9.53 14.84
C PHE A 252 9.71 8.80 16.14
N GLU A 253 10.70 8.07 16.66
CA GLU A 253 10.61 7.44 17.98
C GLU A 253 10.50 8.49 19.08
N HIS A 254 11.31 9.56 18.97
CA HIS A 254 11.26 10.75 19.81
C HIS A 254 10.89 11.97 18.98
N ASP A 255 10.12 12.89 19.58
CA ASP A 255 9.73 14.11 18.87
C ASP A 255 10.96 14.97 18.53
N LEU A 256 10.99 15.50 17.31
CA LEU A 256 12.03 16.42 16.87
C LEU A 256 11.71 17.84 17.27
N PHE A 257 12.73 18.55 17.74
CA PHE A 257 12.64 19.97 18.11
C PHE A 257 13.82 20.80 17.56
N SER A 258 15.00 20.18 17.49
CA SER A 258 16.21 20.85 16.99
C SER A 258 16.11 21.13 15.50
N HIS A 259 16.35 22.38 15.10
CA HIS A 259 16.41 22.77 13.68
C HIS A 259 17.48 21.99 12.89
N ALA A 260 18.57 21.61 13.54
CA ALA A 260 19.62 20.82 12.92
C ALA A 260 19.10 19.42 12.57
N ASP A 261 18.48 18.74 13.55
CA ASP A 261 17.94 17.38 13.32
C ASP A 261 16.79 17.39 12.33
N ILE A 262 15.88 18.37 12.39
CA ILE A 262 14.80 18.56 11.42
C ILE A 262 15.36 18.69 9.99
N ASN A 263 16.40 19.53 9.81
CA ASN A 263 17.01 19.72 8.50
C ASN A 263 17.74 18.47 8.00
N ASP A 264 18.37 17.70 8.89
CA ASP A 264 19.04 16.45 8.51
C ASP A 264 18.03 15.37 8.11
N VAL A 265 16.95 15.24 8.87
CA VAL A 265 15.83 14.35 8.52
C VAL A 265 15.19 14.78 7.20
N MET A 266 14.95 16.07 7.00
CA MET A 266 14.36 16.57 5.74
C MET A 266 15.26 16.26 4.55
N PHE A 267 16.58 16.43 4.70
CA PHE A 267 17.53 16.07 3.64
C PHE A 267 17.56 14.56 3.38
N TYR A 268 17.48 13.75 4.43
CA TYR A 268 17.37 12.31 4.31
C TYR A 268 16.11 11.91 3.53
N LEU A 269 14.94 12.45 3.90
CA LEU A 269 13.67 12.20 3.20
C LEU A 269 13.71 12.68 1.74
N ALA A 270 14.34 13.81 1.46
CA ALA A 270 14.56 14.30 0.10
C ALA A 270 15.40 13.32 -0.73
N SER A 271 16.46 12.78 -0.15
CA SER A 271 17.33 11.78 -0.78
C SER A 271 16.57 10.47 -1.09
N GLU A 272 15.78 9.96 -0.13
CA GLU A 272 14.95 8.77 -0.31
C GLU A 272 13.86 8.99 -1.40
N LEU A 273 13.27 10.17 -1.43
CA LEU A 273 12.23 10.52 -2.40
C LEU A 273 12.80 10.66 -3.82
N MET A 274 13.96 11.31 -3.97
CA MET A 274 14.64 11.41 -5.27
C MET A 274 15.09 10.06 -5.78
N TYR A 275 15.55 9.15 -4.90
CA TYR A 275 15.86 7.77 -5.28
C TYR A 275 14.66 7.09 -5.95
N ARG A 276 13.44 7.26 -5.40
CA ARG A 276 12.21 6.71 -5.98
C ARG A 276 11.82 7.40 -7.29
N ILE A 277 12.01 8.70 -7.40
CA ILE A 277 11.78 9.48 -8.62
C ILE A 277 12.64 8.95 -9.79
N PHE A 278 13.91 8.67 -9.52
CA PHE A 278 14.80 8.09 -10.52
C PHE A 278 14.43 6.64 -10.86
N ASP A 279 14.03 5.85 -9.88
CA ASP A 279 13.61 4.46 -10.09
C ASP A 279 12.36 4.35 -10.96
N GLU A 280 11.37 5.21 -10.72
CA GLU A 280 10.11 5.27 -11.46
C GLU A 280 10.23 6.05 -12.78
N LYS A 281 11.38 6.68 -13.05
CA LYS A 281 11.66 7.50 -14.25
C LYS A 281 10.60 8.57 -14.48
N VAL A 282 10.34 9.38 -13.47
CA VAL A 282 9.34 10.44 -13.51
C VAL A 282 9.93 11.77 -13.09
N LYS A 283 9.21 12.85 -13.39
CA LYS A 283 9.46 14.22 -12.93
C LYS A 283 8.21 14.75 -12.27
N GLY A 284 8.36 15.65 -11.29
CA GLY A 284 7.22 16.31 -10.67
C GLY A 284 7.51 17.77 -10.38
N LYS A 285 6.46 18.60 -10.43
CA LYS A 285 6.55 20.07 -10.36
C LYS A 285 6.08 20.65 -9.02
N THR A 286 5.30 19.88 -8.25
CA THR A 286 4.75 20.36 -6.97
C THR A 286 5.43 19.64 -5.82
N VAL A 287 6.06 20.41 -4.95
CA VAL A 287 6.64 19.91 -3.68
C VAL A 287 5.65 20.18 -2.57
N SER A 288 5.37 19.19 -1.73
CA SER A 288 4.56 19.30 -0.54
C SER A 288 5.31 18.79 0.69
N VAL A 289 5.14 19.50 1.79
CA VAL A 289 5.67 19.15 3.12
C VAL A 289 4.49 18.89 4.04
N LYS A 290 4.52 17.76 4.76
CA LYS A 290 3.56 17.38 5.79
C LYS A 290 4.26 17.38 7.14
N ILE A 291 3.72 18.11 8.09
CA ILE A 291 4.18 18.18 9.47
C ILE A 291 3.06 17.63 10.35
N ARG A 292 3.37 16.64 11.20
CA ARG A 292 2.48 16.25 12.28
C ARG A 292 3.16 16.50 13.60
N TYR A 293 2.51 17.29 14.43
CA TYR A 293 2.97 17.62 15.77
C TYR A 293 2.67 16.49 16.77
N ASN A 294 3.20 16.59 17.97
CA ASN A 294 3.03 15.59 19.03
C ASN A 294 1.59 15.50 19.54
N ASP A 295 0.79 16.55 19.39
CA ASP A 295 -0.66 16.59 19.67
C ASP A 295 -1.52 15.97 18.53
N PHE A 296 -0.89 15.38 17.51
CA PHE A 296 -1.49 14.85 16.29
C PHE A 296 -2.09 15.90 15.34
N THR A 297 -1.98 17.18 15.62
CA THR A 297 -2.30 18.22 14.64
C THR A 297 -1.42 18.04 13.41
N THR A 298 -2.03 18.04 12.23
CA THR A 298 -1.31 17.85 10.96
C THR A 298 -1.48 19.06 10.08
N VAL A 299 -0.37 19.60 9.60
CA VAL A 299 -0.30 20.73 8.66
C VAL A 299 0.38 20.26 7.39
N SER A 300 -0.17 20.63 6.23
CA SER A 300 0.47 20.41 4.93
C SER A 300 0.57 21.73 4.19
N VAL A 301 1.69 21.91 3.49
CA VAL A 301 1.97 23.09 2.68
C VAL A 301 2.63 22.65 1.39
N GLN A 302 2.28 23.28 0.28
CA GLN A 302 2.80 22.93 -1.03
C GLN A 302 3.09 24.16 -1.90
N SER A 303 3.98 23.98 -2.87
CA SER A 303 4.29 24.97 -3.90
C SER A 303 4.57 24.27 -5.22
N THR A 304 4.06 24.85 -6.30
CA THR A 304 4.31 24.40 -7.68
C THR A 304 5.31 25.34 -8.35
N GLY A 305 6.26 24.76 -9.08
CA GLY A 305 7.31 25.49 -9.78
C GLY A 305 7.88 24.69 -10.95
N ALA A 306 9.14 24.88 -11.27
CA ALA A 306 9.84 24.01 -12.22
C ALA A 306 9.92 22.58 -11.70
N ALA A 307 10.12 21.61 -12.59
CA ALA A 307 10.33 20.21 -12.20
C ALA A 307 11.50 20.11 -11.22
N VAL A 308 11.37 19.25 -10.20
CA VAL A 308 12.43 19.01 -9.22
C VAL A 308 13.63 18.38 -9.93
N ASN A 309 14.81 18.97 -9.76
CA ASN A 309 16.01 18.58 -10.48
C ASN A 309 16.85 17.52 -9.75
N ASP A 310 17.15 17.74 -8.48
CA ASP A 310 18.04 16.93 -7.65
C ASP A 310 17.65 16.99 -6.18
N THR A 311 18.31 16.21 -5.33
CA THR A 311 18.07 16.14 -3.88
C THR A 311 18.22 17.51 -3.19
N GLN A 312 19.19 18.32 -3.61
CA GLN A 312 19.42 19.63 -3.01
C GLN A 312 18.29 20.61 -3.37
N ASP A 313 17.82 20.60 -4.62
CA ASP A 313 16.69 21.42 -5.06
C ASP A 313 15.40 21.04 -4.29
N LEU A 314 15.13 19.74 -4.15
CA LEU A 314 14.00 19.25 -3.35
C LEU A 314 14.12 19.70 -1.88
N PHE A 315 15.31 19.52 -1.29
CA PHE A 315 15.55 19.89 0.09
C PHE A 315 15.33 21.38 0.34
N GLU A 316 15.88 22.27 -0.50
CA GLU A 316 15.74 23.72 -0.31
C GLU A 316 14.29 24.19 -0.44
N ARG A 317 13.55 23.67 -1.44
CA ARG A 317 12.12 23.95 -1.58
C ARG A 317 11.31 23.43 -0.39
N ALA A 318 11.59 22.20 0.06
CA ALA A 318 10.93 21.63 1.23
C ALA A 318 11.24 22.42 2.50
N LYS A 319 12.49 22.85 2.69
CA LYS A 319 12.93 23.67 3.82
C LYS A 319 12.23 25.02 3.85
N GLU A 320 12.13 25.69 2.70
CA GLU A 320 11.40 26.96 2.62
C GLU A 320 9.93 26.80 3.00
N LEU A 321 9.26 25.77 2.47
CA LEU A 321 7.86 25.45 2.76
C LEU A 321 7.67 25.08 4.23
N PHE A 322 8.57 24.28 4.80
CA PHE A 322 8.54 23.87 6.19
C PHE A 322 8.57 25.09 7.13
N TYR A 323 9.56 25.97 6.97
CA TYR A 323 9.72 27.14 7.86
C TYR A 323 8.64 28.21 7.67
N LYS A 324 7.86 28.19 6.58
CA LYS A 324 6.64 29.01 6.43
C LYS A 324 5.50 28.57 7.35
N LYS A 325 5.51 27.30 7.82
CA LYS A 325 4.40 26.69 8.58
C LYS A 325 4.79 26.18 9.94
N PHE A 326 6.07 25.92 10.18
CA PHE A 326 6.55 25.48 11.46
C PHE A 326 6.43 26.59 12.50
N ASP A 327 5.78 26.31 13.62
CA ASP A 327 5.50 27.29 14.68
C ASP A 327 6.71 27.57 15.59
N ASN A 328 7.82 26.83 15.42
CA ASN A 328 9.04 26.89 16.23
C ASN A 328 8.83 26.60 17.74
N LYS A 329 7.70 25.98 18.10
CA LYS A 329 7.31 25.72 19.50
C LYS A 329 6.93 24.29 19.74
N THR A 330 6.09 23.73 18.87
CA THR A 330 5.52 22.40 19.06
C THR A 330 6.44 21.31 18.51
N PRO A 331 6.80 20.29 19.30
CA PRO A 331 7.63 19.20 18.85
C PRO A 331 7.01 18.42 17.71
N ILE A 332 7.83 17.96 16.77
CA ILE A 332 7.41 17.28 15.55
C ILE A 332 7.44 15.77 15.74
N ARG A 333 6.29 15.14 15.59
CA ARG A 333 6.12 13.68 15.64
C ARG A 333 6.39 12.99 14.30
N LEU A 334 6.03 13.64 13.17
CA LEU A 334 6.18 13.09 11.83
C LEU A 334 6.51 14.20 10.85
N LEU A 335 7.42 13.90 9.94
CA LEU A 335 7.73 14.73 8.78
C LEU A 335 7.56 13.90 7.51
N GLY A 336 6.95 14.51 6.48
CA GLY A 336 6.78 13.89 5.18
C GLY A 336 7.05 14.85 4.03
N LEU A 337 7.62 14.33 2.95
CA LEU A 337 7.82 15.02 1.68
C LEU A 337 7.04 14.31 0.59
N CYS A 338 6.46 15.09 -0.33
CA CYS A 338 5.71 14.58 -1.45
C CYS A 338 6.03 15.38 -2.71
N ILE A 339 6.19 14.69 -3.83
CA ILE A 339 6.24 15.30 -5.16
C ILE A 339 4.96 14.90 -5.91
N MET A 340 4.27 15.90 -6.45
CA MET A 340 3.01 15.76 -7.17
C MET A 340 3.11 16.37 -8.57
N ASN A 341 2.03 16.23 -9.36
CA ASN A 341 2.01 16.60 -10.78
C ASN A 341 3.14 15.90 -11.54
N ILE A 342 3.08 14.56 -11.42
CA ILE A 342 4.10 13.67 -11.96
C ILE A 342 3.85 13.46 -13.45
N GLU A 343 4.92 13.60 -14.23
CA GLU A 343 4.99 13.36 -15.68
C GLU A 343 6.09 12.32 -15.93
N SER A 344 5.98 11.55 -17.01
CA SER A 344 7.06 10.64 -17.42
C SER A 344 8.32 11.45 -17.75
N ASP A 345 9.48 11.01 -17.26
CA ASP A 345 10.80 11.59 -17.55
C ASP A 345 11.36 11.10 -18.90
N ILE A 346 10.50 10.79 -19.87
CA ILE A 346 10.94 10.54 -21.25
C ILE A 346 11.34 11.89 -21.83
N PRO A 347 12.56 12.02 -22.39
CA PRO A 347 12.99 13.28 -23.00
C PRO A 347 12.04 13.63 -24.16
N GLU A 348 11.12 14.56 -23.94
CA GLU A 348 10.56 15.28 -25.06
C GLU A 348 11.68 16.10 -25.68
N VAL A 349 11.78 16.10 -27.00
CA VAL A 349 12.83 16.76 -27.80
C VAL A 349 12.82 18.29 -27.63
N GLN A 350 12.01 18.84 -26.76
CA GLN A 350 11.92 20.26 -26.47
C GLN A 350 12.94 20.64 -25.38
N THR A 351 14.14 21.00 -25.83
CA THR A 351 15.14 21.67 -25.02
C THR A 351 14.55 22.98 -24.48
N GLU A 352 14.34 23.06 -23.16
CA GLU A 352 14.07 24.33 -22.50
C GLU A 352 15.23 25.30 -22.78
N LEU A 353 14.93 26.48 -23.30
CA LEU A 353 15.92 27.49 -23.76
C LEU A 353 16.88 27.99 -22.66
N PHE A 354 16.65 27.62 -21.38
CA PHE A 354 17.35 28.13 -20.19
C PHE A 354 17.87 27.03 -19.27
N TYR A 355 18.29 25.87 -19.79
CA TYR A 355 18.92 24.84 -18.97
C TYR A 355 20.30 25.29 -18.50
N SER A 356 20.47 25.46 -17.17
CA SER A 356 21.79 25.67 -16.58
C SER A 356 22.61 24.38 -16.70
N GLU A 357 23.76 24.41 -17.39
CA GLU A 357 24.70 23.27 -17.50
C GLU A 357 25.04 22.67 -16.11
N LYS A 358 25.08 23.51 -15.09
CA LYS A 358 25.34 23.10 -13.69
C LYS A 358 24.23 22.18 -13.16
N ASN A 359 22.97 22.44 -13.47
CA ASN A 359 21.85 21.62 -13.03
C ASN A 359 21.83 20.27 -13.74
N VAL A 360 22.12 20.24 -15.05
CA VAL A 360 22.24 19.00 -15.82
C VAL A 360 23.34 18.11 -15.26
N LYS A 361 24.52 18.69 -14.94
CA LYS A 361 25.64 17.96 -14.35
C LYS A 361 25.29 17.36 -12.99
N LYS A 362 24.63 18.15 -12.11
CA LYS A 362 24.20 17.67 -10.77
C LYS A 362 23.23 16.50 -10.88
N ARG A 363 22.17 16.63 -11.69
CA ARG A 363 21.20 15.56 -11.93
C ARG A 363 21.88 14.29 -12.43
N LYS A 364 22.77 14.40 -13.44
CA LYS A 364 23.50 13.26 -14.00
C LYS A 364 24.39 12.55 -12.96
N ILE A 365 24.99 13.30 -12.04
CA ILE A 365 25.77 12.73 -10.93
C ILE A 365 24.84 11.91 -10.03
N GLU A 366 23.69 12.46 -9.62
CA GLU A 366 22.74 11.75 -8.76
C GLU A 366 22.13 10.52 -9.46
N GLU A 367 21.80 10.60 -10.74
CA GLU A 367 21.33 9.44 -11.51
C GLU A 367 22.41 8.34 -11.58
N THR A 368 23.68 8.72 -11.71
CA THR A 368 24.80 7.76 -11.68
C THR A 368 24.96 7.14 -10.29
N MET A 369 24.87 7.94 -9.22
CA MET A 369 24.89 7.44 -7.84
C MET A 369 23.72 6.48 -7.58
N TYR A 370 22.52 6.82 -8.06
CA TYR A 370 21.35 5.95 -7.99
C TYR A 370 21.62 4.61 -8.70
N ALA A 371 22.11 4.64 -9.95
CA ALA A 371 22.36 3.43 -10.73
C ALA A 371 23.40 2.51 -10.05
N LEU A 372 24.46 3.08 -9.47
CA LEU A 372 25.46 2.35 -8.70
C LEU A 372 24.87 1.76 -7.41
N THR A 373 24.09 2.55 -6.66
CA THR A 373 23.44 2.10 -5.45
C THR A 373 22.43 0.97 -5.72
N LYS A 374 21.71 1.04 -6.85
CA LYS A 374 20.77 -0.03 -7.27
C LYS A 374 21.51 -1.31 -7.62
N LYS A 375 22.67 -1.22 -8.26
CA LYS A 375 23.48 -2.36 -8.68
C LYS A 375 24.16 -3.07 -7.52
N GLU A 376 24.75 -2.31 -6.61
CA GLU A 376 25.68 -2.83 -5.57
C GLU A 376 25.05 -2.83 -4.15
N GLY A 377 23.91 -2.16 -3.96
CA GLY A 377 23.19 -2.06 -2.68
C GLY A 377 23.23 -0.66 -2.05
N LYS A 378 22.23 -0.35 -1.20
CA LYS A 378 21.93 0.99 -0.68
C LYS A 378 22.99 1.64 0.23
N ASN A 379 24.03 0.93 0.64
CA ASN A 379 25.00 1.44 1.64
C ASN A 379 26.33 1.91 1.05
N ILE A 380 26.55 1.82 -0.26
CA ILE A 380 27.85 2.07 -0.87
C ILE A 380 28.14 3.57 -1.06
N LEU A 381 27.10 4.33 -1.46
CA LEU A 381 27.23 5.77 -1.67
C LEU A 381 26.20 6.51 -0.83
N LYS A 382 26.66 7.43 0.00
CA LYS A 382 25.81 8.34 0.76
C LYS A 382 26.20 9.79 0.51
N PRO A 383 25.26 10.72 0.44
CA PRO A 383 25.58 12.15 0.48
C PRO A 383 26.44 12.48 1.70
N ALA A 384 27.47 13.35 1.52
CA ALA A 384 28.42 13.69 2.57
C ALA A 384 27.73 14.14 3.89
N ARG A 385 26.60 14.85 3.79
CA ARG A 385 25.78 15.27 4.91
C ARG A 385 25.25 14.11 5.77
N LEU A 386 25.04 12.94 5.17
CA LEU A 386 24.48 11.75 5.82
C LEU A 386 25.54 10.72 6.24
N LEU A 387 26.84 10.98 6.01
CA LEU A 387 27.92 10.04 6.30
C LEU A 387 28.06 9.69 7.78
N LYS A 388 27.78 10.64 8.67
CA LYS A 388 27.88 10.48 10.13
C LYS A 388 26.61 9.91 10.79
N LYS A 389 25.55 9.68 10.02
CA LYS A 389 24.25 9.21 10.53
C LYS A 389 23.88 7.88 9.89
N ASN A 390 23.40 6.96 10.71
CA ASN A 390 22.84 5.69 10.27
C ASN A 390 21.35 5.82 10.02
N LYS A 391 20.75 4.83 9.34
CA LYS A 391 19.30 4.78 9.10
C LYS A 391 18.51 4.80 10.40
N ASP A 392 19.04 4.15 11.44
CA ASP A 392 18.41 4.08 12.77
C ASP A 392 18.42 5.43 13.51
N ASP A 393 19.34 6.37 13.17
CA ASP A 393 19.36 7.72 13.72
C ASP A 393 18.18 8.59 13.24
N PHE A 394 17.44 8.10 12.25
CA PHE A 394 16.27 8.77 11.70
C PHE A 394 14.96 8.02 12.03
N GLU A 395 15.04 6.87 12.71
CA GLU A 395 13.88 6.09 13.20
C GLU A 395 13.41 6.54 14.62
#